data_cc7c746e77277deed757ea61146e611c
#
_entry.id   cc7c746e77277deed757ea61146e611c
#
_cell.length_a   1.000
_cell.length_b   1.000
_cell.length_c   1.000
_cell.angle_alpha   90.00
_cell.angle_beta   90.00
_cell.angle_gamma   90.00
#
_symmetry.space_group_name_H-M   'P 1'
#
loop_
_entity.id
_entity.type
_entity.pdbx_description
1 polymer ?
#
loop_
_entity_poly.entity_id
_entity_poly.type
_entity_poly.pdbx_seq_one_letter_code
_entity_poly.pdbx_strand_id
1 'polypeptide(L)'
;MNEELKRAQRGGDNSGNPSVDTLLAETRERLKELACINQTTQILKEGKSLEETLQQICLILPRAWQYPEYTVARLSYDGQVYTTGNFLQTEWVQVQNFQSIDRRKGKIEIFYTKKYPQADEGPFLEEERHLLINLSNLITGFINSEKAKDLLRSSEDEPARKPVTAPKDTVSVSRQLLQKFLTKQNIDRDVFHDLMPFKVREILLVANLYDAYNIEEEGRFSEHILGEYYQLNLSSMPRVTGVTTMEEALDQLKSRHYDMVIIMMGVDKNIPVEQSRVLKKEFPYIPIFLLLNNNSDIALFHHTPQLLDSVDKLFVWNGDSKIFFAMVKHLEDKVNVENDTAIGLVRVILVVEDSAKYYSRYLPMLYTSVMEQTRRNIDDVTTDELYKVLRLRARPKILLASNYEEAMVVYEKYREFMLCLISDVKFERNGVLDSEGGFHLVEQIRNEIKDLPVIIQSSNEENSNRAYLLKTTFINKNSDSLLQEIKSFISHYLGFGNFVSYRRPRSRPAAWPGRS
;
A
#
# COMPACT_ATOMS: atom_id res chain seq x y z
N MET A 1 -29.60 -61.43 -0.13
CA MET A 1 -30.13 -60.15 -0.58
C MET A 1 -30.60 -59.28 0.60
N ASN A 2 -30.01 -59.42 1.78
CA ASN A 2 -30.36 -58.64 2.98
C ASN A 2 -29.17 -58.18 3.84
N GLU A 3 -27.92 -58.38 3.37
CA GLU A 3 -26.73 -57.86 4.07
C GLU A 3 -26.01 -56.74 3.27
N GLU A 4 -26.24 -56.61 1.99
CA GLU A 4 -25.66 -55.50 1.17
C GLU A 4 -26.42 -54.17 1.32
N LEU A 5 -27.71 -54.22 1.70
CA LEU A 5 -28.52 -53.02 1.97
C LEU A 5 -28.22 -52.36 3.33
N LYS A 6 -27.53 -53.06 4.24
CA LYS A 6 -27.09 -52.52 5.54
C LYS A 6 -25.69 -51.90 5.53
N ARG A 7 -24.90 -52.06 4.45
CA ARG A 7 -23.59 -51.41 4.25
C ARG A 7 -23.66 -50.09 3.49
N ALA A 8 -24.75 -49.83 2.76
CA ALA A 8 -24.96 -48.59 2.03
C ALA A 8 -25.51 -47.41 2.87
N GLN A 9 -25.83 -47.64 4.14
CA GLN A 9 -26.34 -46.58 5.05
C GLN A 9 -25.33 -46.09 6.10
N ARG A 10 -24.04 -46.41 5.95
CA ARG A 10 -22.95 -45.90 6.84
C ARG A 10 -21.83 -45.18 6.10
N GLY A 11 -22.17 -44.49 5.03
CA GLY A 11 -21.25 -43.63 4.28
C GLY A 11 -21.90 -42.28 3.94
N GLY A 12 -22.48 -41.62 4.92
CA GLY A 12 -22.97 -40.27 4.80
C GLY A 12 -21.83 -39.31 5.16
N ASP A 13 -21.19 -38.77 4.13
CA ASP A 13 -20.28 -37.64 4.22
C ASP A 13 -21.00 -36.48 4.89
N ASN A 14 -20.61 -36.18 6.13
CA ASN A 14 -20.97 -34.95 6.83
C ASN A 14 -20.03 -33.82 6.38
N SER A 15 -20.17 -33.34 5.15
CA SER A 15 -19.74 -31.99 4.78
C SER A 15 -20.80 -31.03 5.36
N GLY A 16 -20.62 -30.66 6.63
CA GLY A 16 -21.57 -29.85 7.38
C GLY A 16 -21.59 -28.42 6.87
N ASN A 17 -22.69 -28.04 6.24
CA ASN A 17 -23.13 -26.65 6.27
C ASN A 17 -23.34 -26.25 7.74
N PRO A 18 -22.72 -25.19 8.26
CA PRO A 18 -22.98 -24.74 9.62
C PRO A 18 -24.48 -24.44 9.76
N SER A 19 -25.07 -24.88 10.88
CA SER A 19 -26.49 -24.61 11.13
C SER A 19 -26.74 -23.12 11.20
N VAL A 20 -27.95 -22.66 10.82
CA VAL A 20 -28.32 -21.23 10.89
C VAL A 20 -28.08 -20.68 12.30
N ASP A 21 -28.24 -21.48 13.33
CA ASP A 21 -28.00 -21.10 14.72
C ASP A 21 -26.52 -20.89 15.01
N THR A 22 -25.61 -21.66 14.40
CA THR A 22 -24.15 -21.46 14.51
C THR A 22 -23.72 -20.16 13.85
N LEU A 23 -24.22 -19.89 12.63
CA LEU A 23 -23.94 -18.63 11.91
C LEU A 23 -24.48 -17.40 12.64
N LEU A 24 -25.66 -17.52 13.28
CA LEU A 24 -26.22 -16.44 14.09
C LEU A 24 -25.39 -16.18 15.36
N ALA A 25 -24.87 -17.23 16.00
CA ALA A 25 -24.01 -17.13 17.17
C ALA A 25 -22.68 -16.44 16.81
N GLU A 26 -22.00 -16.90 15.75
CA GLU A 26 -20.76 -16.26 15.24
C GLU A 26 -20.96 -14.80 14.86
N THR A 27 -22.08 -14.48 14.18
CA THR A 27 -22.42 -13.10 13.83
C THR A 27 -22.61 -12.22 15.06
N ARG A 28 -23.24 -12.76 16.11
CA ARG A 28 -23.46 -12.03 17.36
C ARG A 28 -22.15 -11.75 18.10
N GLU A 29 -21.22 -12.71 18.15
CA GLU A 29 -19.89 -12.49 18.76
C GLU A 29 -19.10 -11.41 17.99
N ARG A 30 -19.07 -11.47 16.66
CA ARG A 30 -18.43 -10.43 15.84
C ARG A 30 -19.02 -9.03 16.04
N LEU A 31 -20.34 -8.93 16.25
CA LEU A 31 -20.98 -7.64 16.56
C LEU A 31 -20.55 -7.10 17.93
N LYS A 32 -20.35 -7.95 18.95
CA LYS A 32 -19.84 -7.55 20.26
C LYS A 32 -18.41 -7.05 20.17
N GLU A 33 -17.54 -7.73 19.41
CA GLU A 33 -16.16 -7.33 19.16
C GLU A 33 -16.09 -5.94 18.51
N LEU A 34 -16.83 -5.76 17.40
CA LEU A 34 -16.90 -4.48 16.69
C LEU A 34 -17.41 -3.35 17.58
N ALA A 35 -18.42 -3.63 18.39
CA ALA A 35 -18.96 -2.65 19.35
C ALA A 35 -17.90 -2.26 20.39
N CYS A 36 -17.12 -3.21 20.91
CA CYS A 36 -16.06 -2.94 21.87
C CYS A 36 -14.93 -2.12 21.26
N ILE A 37 -14.47 -2.47 20.05
CA ILE A 37 -13.44 -1.72 19.33
C ILE A 37 -13.90 -0.28 19.06
N ASN A 38 -15.15 -0.10 18.60
CA ASN A 38 -15.71 1.22 18.35
C ASN A 38 -15.84 2.05 19.64
N GLN A 39 -16.33 1.46 20.74
CA GLN A 39 -16.42 2.12 22.02
C GLN A 39 -15.04 2.48 22.57
N THR A 40 -14.06 1.57 22.48
CA THR A 40 -12.66 1.85 22.87
C THR A 40 -12.12 3.02 22.06
N THR A 41 -12.28 2.99 20.74
CA THR A 41 -11.85 4.08 19.86
C THR A 41 -12.50 5.42 20.25
N GLN A 42 -13.78 5.40 20.60
CA GLN A 42 -14.49 6.60 21.04
C GLN A 42 -13.95 7.14 22.38
N ILE A 43 -13.71 6.26 23.37
CA ILE A 43 -13.10 6.64 24.65
C ILE A 43 -11.71 7.25 24.44
N LEU A 44 -10.88 6.67 23.57
CA LEU A 44 -9.56 7.18 23.21
C LEU A 44 -9.62 8.59 22.58
N LYS A 45 -10.75 8.96 21.99
CA LYS A 45 -11.01 10.27 21.35
C LYS A 45 -11.49 11.37 22.30
N GLU A 46 -11.99 11.01 23.47
CA GLU A 46 -12.60 11.98 24.39
C GLU A 46 -11.61 12.98 25.01
N GLY A 47 -10.30 12.81 24.79
CA GLY A 47 -9.26 13.74 25.29
C GLY A 47 -9.15 13.80 26.81
N LYS A 48 -9.58 12.76 27.51
CA LYS A 48 -9.45 12.61 28.95
C LYS A 48 -8.01 12.28 29.36
N SER A 49 -7.73 12.34 30.65
CA SER A 49 -6.43 11.92 31.19
C SER A 49 -6.16 10.43 30.84
N LEU A 50 -4.87 10.05 30.77
CA LEU A 50 -4.49 8.65 30.50
C LEU A 50 -5.14 7.70 31.51
N GLU A 51 -5.17 8.07 32.78
CA GLU A 51 -5.74 7.26 33.85
C GLU A 51 -7.25 7.05 33.71
N GLU A 52 -7.99 8.13 33.45
CA GLU A 52 -9.44 8.06 33.19
C GLU A 52 -9.77 7.23 31.96
N THR A 53 -8.98 7.41 30.90
CA THR A 53 -9.14 6.67 29.64
C THR A 53 -8.94 5.17 29.85
N LEU A 54 -7.86 4.76 30.52
CA LEU A 54 -7.57 3.35 30.79
C LEU A 54 -8.62 2.73 31.72
N GLN A 55 -9.10 3.48 32.72
CA GLN A 55 -10.18 3.03 33.60
C GLN A 55 -11.49 2.81 32.83
N GLN A 56 -11.87 3.74 31.95
CA GLN A 56 -13.07 3.61 31.13
C GLN A 56 -13.00 2.42 30.18
N ILE A 57 -11.84 2.22 29.53
CA ILE A 57 -11.62 1.05 28.67
C ILE A 57 -11.79 -0.23 29.50
N CYS A 58 -11.16 -0.32 30.67
CA CYS A 58 -11.27 -1.48 31.53
C CYS A 58 -12.74 -1.84 31.86
N LEU A 59 -13.59 -0.83 32.05
CA LEU A 59 -15.02 -1.02 32.40
C LEU A 59 -15.87 -1.57 31.24
N ILE A 60 -15.50 -1.34 29.99
CA ILE A 60 -16.27 -1.82 28.84
C ILE A 60 -15.85 -3.21 28.37
N LEU A 61 -14.63 -3.67 28.69
CA LEU A 61 -14.09 -4.96 28.25
C LEU A 61 -15.02 -6.14 28.50
N PRO A 62 -15.61 -6.33 29.70
CA PRO A 62 -16.45 -7.51 29.98
C PRO A 62 -17.61 -7.73 29.01
N ARG A 63 -18.13 -6.65 28.42
CA ARG A 63 -19.30 -6.70 27.53
C ARG A 63 -19.02 -7.39 26.20
N ALA A 64 -17.75 -7.51 25.83
CA ALA A 64 -17.33 -8.08 24.56
C ALA A 64 -17.01 -9.58 24.64
N TRP A 65 -16.93 -10.16 25.84
CA TRP A 65 -16.68 -11.58 26.04
C TRP A 65 -17.97 -12.40 26.00
N GLN A 66 -17.83 -13.70 25.80
CA GLN A 66 -18.95 -14.62 25.62
C GLN A 66 -19.93 -14.58 26.82
N TYR A 67 -19.39 -14.46 28.05
CA TYR A 67 -20.19 -14.43 29.30
C TYR A 67 -20.04 -13.10 30.05
N PRO A 68 -20.62 -11.99 29.58
CA PRO A 68 -20.38 -10.65 30.10
C PRO A 68 -20.66 -10.49 31.60
N GLU A 69 -21.72 -11.18 32.12
CA GLU A 69 -22.13 -11.11 33.52
C GLU A 69 -21.12 -11.76 34.47
N TYR A 70 -20.29 -12.67 33.95
CA TYR A 70 -19.30 -13.42 34.70
C TYR A 70 -17.87 -13.08 34.30
N THR A 71 -17.69 -12.01 33.53
CA THR A 71 -16.40 -11.51 33.09
C THR A 71 -15.97 -10.29 33.90
N VAL A 72 -14.74 -10.30 34.39
CA VAL A 72 -14.11 -9.15 35.04
C VAL A 72 -12.77 -8.87 34.38
N ALA A 73 -12.36 -7.61 34.37
CA ALA A 73 -11.14 -7.17 33.69
C ALA A 73 -10.20 -6.44 34.64
N ARG A 74 -8.92 -6.60 34.39
CA ARG A 74 -7.84 -5.83 35.00
C ARG A 74 -6.91 -5.33 33.90
N LEU A 75 -6.67 -4.02 33.87
CA LEU A 75 -5.68 -3.39 33.03
C LEU A 75 -4.59 -2.77 33.91
N SER A 76 -3.34 -3.11 33.69
CA SER A 76 -2.22 -2.52 34.40
C SER A 76 -1.28 -1.84 33.42
N TYR A 77 -0.78 -0.66 33.81
CA TYR A 77 0.20 0.07 33.04
C TYR A 77 1.05 0.97 33.96
N ASP A 78 2.37 0.89 33.83
CA ASP A 78 3.33 1.72 34.58
C ASP A 78 3.12 1.71 36.11
N GLY A 79 2.79 0.53 36.64
CA GLY A 79 2.54 0.34 38.09
C GLY A 79 1.12 0.72 38.55
N GLN A 80 0.33 1.39 37.74
CA GLN A 80 -1.09 1.65 38.01
C GLN A 80 -1.95 0.48 37.60
N VAL A 81 -3.02 0.23 38.35
CA VAL A 81 -3.92 -0.90 38.11
C VAL A 81 -5.36 -0.39 38.08
N TYR A 82 -6.06 -0.74 37.01
CA TYR A 82 -7.46 -0.42 36.75
C TYR A 82 -8.28 -1.72 36.76
N THR A 83 -9.40 -1.76 37.43
CA THR A 83 -10.25 -2.96 37.54
C THR A 83 -11.70 -2.63 37.34
N THR A 84 -12.48 -3.64 36.95
CA THR A 84 -13.95 -3.60 37.02
C THR A 84 -14.44 -3.59 38.45
N GLY A 85 -15.63 -3.01 38.72
CA GLY A 85 -16.13 -2.78 40.08
C GLY A 85 -16.24 -4.00 40.98
N ASN A 86 -16.50 -5.18 40.44
CA ASN A 86 -16.61 -6.47 41.17
C ASN A 86 -15.46 -7.41 40.81
N PHE A 87 -14.23 -6.89 40.79
CA PHE A 87 -13.07 -7.65 40.38
C PHE A 87 -12.81 -8.84 41.32
N LEU A 88 -12.72 -10.05 40.74
CA LEU A 88 -12.34 -11.28 41.41
C LEU A 88 -11.29 -12.01 40.55
N GLN A 89 -10.12 -12.25 41.11
CA GLN A 89 -9.08 -13.00 40.43
C GLN A 89 -9.36 -14.50 40.53
N THR A 90 -9.37 -15.17 39.39
CA THR A 90 -9.60 -16.61 39.27
C THR A 90 -8.47 -17.29 38.50
N GLU A 91 -8.51 -18.61 38.38
CA GLU A 91 -7.56 -19.39 37.56
C GLU A 91 -7.84 -19.29 36.05
N TRP A 92 -9.08 -18.93 35.67
CA TRP A 92 -9.52 -18.80 34.28
C TRP A 92 -9.25 -17.37 33.78
N VAL A 93 -8.05 -17.18 33.23
CA VAL A 93 -7.57 -15.85 32.82
C VAL A 93 -7.02 -15.90 31.41
N GLN A 94 -7.40 -14.90 30.60
CA GLN A 94 -6.82 -14.61 29.30
C GLN A 94 -5.97 -13.35 29.44
N VAL A 95 -4.72 -13.38 28.95
CA VAL A 95 -3.73 -12.34 29.23
C VAL A 95 -3.09 -11.84 27.95
N GLN A 96 -2.98 -10.51 27.83
CA GLN A 96 -2.20 -9.86 26.79
C GLN A 96 -1.26 -8.82 27.38
N ASN A 97 0.04 -8.98 27.12
CA ASN A 97 1.06 -8.03 27.50
C ASN A 97 1.30 -7.02 26.37
N PHE A 98 1.63 -5.77 26.74
CA PHE A 98 2.06 -4.76 25.80
C PHE A 98 3.18 -3.90 26.38
N GLN A 99 3.84 -3.12 25.54
CA GLN A 99 4.92 -2.26 25.95
C GLN A 99 4.88 -0.95 25.17
N SER A 100 4.96 0.18 25.88
CA SER A 100 5.05 1.50 25.29
C SER A 100 6.46 1.80 24.75
N ILE A 101 6.57 2.87 23.95
CA ILE A 101 7.82 3.30 23.28
C ILE A 101 8.95 3.60 24.29
N ASP A 102 8.60 4.06 25.50
CA ASP A 102 9.53 4.30 26.61
C ASP A 102 9.84 3.05 27.44
N ARG A 103 9.49 1.86 26.92
CA ARG A 103 9.71 0.54 27.51
C ARG A 103 8.93 0.25 28.80
N ARG A 104 7.93 1.04 29.14
CA ARG A 104 7.03 0.73 30.24
C ARG A 104 6.10 -0.41 29.87
N LYS A 105 5.88 -1.30 30.82
CA LYS A 105 5.08 -2.51 30.59
C LYS A 105 3.63 -2.28 30.94
N GLY A 106 2.74 -2.82 30.12
CA GLY A 106 1.32 -2.91 30.37
C GLY A 106 0.81 -4.33 30.20
N LYS A 107 -0.35 -4.61 30.77
CA LYS A 107 -0.99 -5.92 30.76
C LYS A 107 -2.49 -5.76 30.81
N ILE A 108 -3.21 -6.48 29.97
CA ILE A 108 -4.66 -6.62 29.99
C ILE A 108 -4.97 -8.04 30.40
N GLU A 109 -5.83 -8.21 31.38
CA GLU A 109 -6.22 -9.52 31.93
C GLU A 109 -7.73 -9.59 32.02
N ILE A 110 -8.30 -10.64 31.45
CA ILE A 110 -9.73 -10.91 31.49
C ILE A 110 -9.93 -12.21 32.24
N PHE A 111 -10.83 -12.20 33.20
CA PHE A 111 -11.11 -13.35 34.05
C PHE A 111 -12.58 -13.74 33.94
N TYR A 112 -12.85 -15.05 33.91
CA TYR A 112 -14.16 -15.59 34.17
C TYR A 112 -14.31 -15.92 35.66
N THR A 113 -15.40 -15.46 36.28
CA THR A 113 -15.65 -15.68 37.70
C THR A 113 -16.26 -17.05 37.97
N LYS A 114 -16.69 -17.80 36.93
CA LYS A 114 -17.20 -19.16 36.98
C LYS A 114 -16.48 -20.06 36.00
N LYS A 115 -16.50 -21.37 36.26
CA LYS A 115 -15.98 -22.39 35.36
C LYS A 115 -16.91 -22.58 34.18
N TYR A 116 -16.38 -22.52 32.96
CA TYR A 116 -17.08 -22.78 31.71
C TYR A 116 -16.46 -23.97 30.97
N PRO A 117 -17.17 -24.54 29.96
CA PRO A 117 -16.64 -25.59 29.11
C PRO A 117 -15.31 -25.14 28.46
N GLN A 118 -14.49 -26.12 28.12
CA GLN A 118 -13.23 -25.88 27.41
C GLN A 118 -13.54 -25.45 25.98
N ALA A 119 -12.95 -24.36 25.54
CA ALA A 119 -12.96 -23.81 24.20
C ALA A 119 -11.52 -23.78 23.64
N ASP A 120 -11.17 -22.81 22.83
CA ASP A 120 -9.87 -22.75 22.11
C ASP A 120 -8.71 -22.44 23.06
N GLU A 121 -8.89 -21.48 23.96
CA GLU A 121 -7.90 -21.10 24.98
C GLU A 121 -8.47 -21.25 26.39
N GLY A 122 -8.50 -22.47 26.91
CA GLY A 122 -9.20 -22.77 28.15
C GLY A 122 -10.71 -22.56 27.97
N PRO A 123 -11.38 -21.66 28.73
CA PRO A 123 -12.78 -21.35 28.53
C PRO A 123 -13.02 -20.18 27.54
N PHE A 124 -11.98 -19.67 26.87
CA PHE A 124 -12.03 -18.51 25.97
C PHE A 124 -12.02 -18.94 24.51
N LEU A 125 -12.68 -18.12 23.64
CA LEU A 125 -12.71 -18.31 22.20
C LEU A 125 -11.46 -17.72 21.53
N GLU A 126 -11.12 -18.19 20.33
CA GLU A 126 -10.04 -17.64 19.50
C GLU A 126 -10.33 -16.18 19.10
N GLU A 127 -11.59 -15.85 18.80
CA GLU A 127 -12.03 -14.49 18.50
C GLU A 127 -11.77 -13.54 19.69
N GLU A 128 -12.02 -13.98 20.92
CA GLU A 128 -11.73 -13.18 22.13
C GLU A 128 -10.23 -12.93 22.27
N ARG A 129 -9.36 -13.85 21.87
CA ARG A 129 -7.92 -13.67 21.81
C ARG A 129 -7.55 -12.58 20.80
N HIS A 130 -8.13 -12.63 19.60
CA HIS A 130 -7.89 -11.62 18.56
C HIS A 130 -8.39 -10.24 19.00
N LEU A 131 -9.54 -10.15 19.62
CA LEU A 131 -10.04 -8.89 20.18
C LEU A 131 -9.08 -8.32 21.22
N LEU A 132 -8.56 -9.14 22.12
CA LEU A 132 -7.64 -8.72 23.18
C LEU A 132 -6.33 -8.17 22.61
N ILE A 133 -5.79 -8.79 21.55
CA ILE A 133 -4.62 -8.32 20.82
C ILE A 133 -4.90 -6.96 20.17
N ASN A 134 -6.05 -6.79 19.51
CA ASN A 134 -6.42 -5.56 18.85
C ASN A 134 -6.59 -4.40 19.84
N LEU A 135 -7.26 -4.64 20.95
CA LEU A 135 -7.41 -3.66 22.04
C LEU A 135 -6.06 -3.25 22.64
N SER A 136 -5.17 -4.21 22.85
CA SER A 136 -3.79 -3.98 23.30
C SER A 136 -3.03 -3.04 22.36
N ASN A 137 -3.15 -3.25 21.04
CA ASN A 137 -2.51 -2.40 20.04
C ASN A 137 -3.09 -0.98 20.01
N LEU A 138 -4.42 -0.82 20.12
CA LEU A 138 -5.08 0.48 20.19
C LEU A 138 -4.63 1.26 21.44
N ILE A 139 -4.63 0.61 22.61
CA ILE A 139 -4.18 1.22 23.87
C ILE A 139 -2.70 1.62 23.79
N THR A 140 -1.85 0.76 23.25
CA THR A 140 -0.41 1.05 23.10
C THR A 140 -0.19 2.23 22.17
N GLY A 141 -0.92 2.30 21.05
CA GLY A 141 -0.86 3.42 20.11
C GLY A 141 -1.25 4.74 20.77
N PHE A 142 -2.32 4.75 21.56
CA PHE A 142 -2.77 5.92 22.31
C PHE A 142 -1.74 6.37 23.36
N ILE A 143 -1.23 5.44 24.17
CA ILE A 143 -0.20 5.76 25.20
C ILE A 143 1.05 6.37 24.54
N ASN A 144 1.50 5.80 23.43
CA ASN A 144 2.67 6.30 22.71
C ASN A 144 2.43 7.70 22.14
N SER A 145 1.22 7.97 21.70
CA SER A 145 0.80 9.28 21.21
C SER A 145 0.78 10.34 22.31
N GLU A 146 0.16 10.04 23.46
CA GLU A 146 0.14 10.97 24.60
C GLU A 146 1.56 11.29 25.10
N LYS A 147 2.43 10.27 25.23
CA LYS A 147 3.82 10.49 25.62
C LYS A 147 4.63 11.30 24.62
N ALA A 148 4.38 11.12 23.33
CA ALA A 148 5.01 11.94 22.29
C ALA A 148 4.59 13.41 22.40
N LYS A 149 3.31 13.69 22.76
CA LYS A 149 2.83 15.05 23.04
C LYS A 149 3.53 15.68 24.24
N ASP A 150 3.69 14.92 25.33
CA ASP A 150 4.34 15.42 26.54
C ASP A 150 5.82 15.73 26.31
N LEU A 151 6.52 14.90 25.53
CA LEU A 151 7.92 15.14 25.14
C LEU A 151 8.08 16.40 24.28
N LEU A 152 7.08 16.70 23.44
CA LEU A 152 7.09 17.93 22.62
C LEU A 152 6.81 19.18 23.48
N ARG A 153 5.85 19.12 24.41
CA ARG A 153 5.54 20.21 25.33
C ARG A 153 6.72 20.56 26.25
N SER A 154 7.42 19.55 26.78
CA SER A 154 8.60 19.75 27.64
C SER A 154 9.82 20.31 26.87
N SER A 155 9.85 20.23 25.54
CA SER A 155 10.92 20.82 24.74
C SER A 155 10.68 22.29 24.34
N GLU A 156 9.48 22.82 24.52
CA GLU A 156 9.13 24.23 24.27
C GLU A 156 9.43 25.14 25.50
N ASP A 157 9.54 24.57 26.69
CA ASP A 157 9.75 25.33 27.93
C ASP A 157 11.23 25.47 28.37
N GLU A 158 12.22 24.93 27.62
CA GLU A 158 13.64 25.16 27.94
C GLU A 158 14.21 26.38 27.19
N PRO A 159 14.78 27.39 27.93
CA PRO A 159 15.45 28.52 27.28
C PRO A 159 16.71 28.06 26.56
N ALA A 160 16.85 28.55 25.34
CA ALA A 160 17.91 28.23 24.37
C ALA A 160 19.31 28.14 25.00
N ARG A 161 19.83 26.93 25.20
CA ARG A 161 21.25 26.68 25.42
C ARG A 161 21.97 26.60 24.08
N LYS A 162 23.07 27.33 23.93
CA LYS A 162 23.93 27.44 22.77
C LYS A 162 24.37 26.06 22.26
N PRO A 163 24.46 25.87 20.94
CA PRO A 163 24.74 24.57 20.35
C PRO A 163 26.18 24.14 20.54
N VAL A 164 26.37 22.98 21.16
CA VAL A 164 27.60 22.21 21.07
C VAL A 164 27.56 21.44 19.74
N THR A 165 28.54 21.67 18.92
CA THR A 165 28.74 21.06 17.60
C THR A 165 28.87 19.53 17.69
N ALA A 166 27.87 18.80 17.20
CA ALA A 166 27.94 17.38 16.90
C ALA A 166 27.41 17.15 15.45
N PRO A 167 27.88 16.13 14.72
CA PRO A 167 27.73 16.06 13.28
C PRO A 167 26.25 16.00 12.88
N LYS A 168 25.84 17.01 12.13
CA LYS A 168 24.58 17.09 11.39
C LYS A 168 24.59 15.96 10.36
N ASP A 169 23.51 15.15 10.24
CA ASP A 169 22.91 14.92 8.92
C ASP A 169 21.92 13.77 8.78
N THR A 170 21.67 12.91 9.79
CA THR A 170 20.68 11.83 9.59
C THR A 170 19.61 11.72 10.70
N VAL A 171 19.91 12.22 11.89
CA VAL A 171 18.98 12.18 13.03
C VAL A 171 17.95 13.33 12.95
N SER A 172 18.32 14.45 12.29
CA SER A 172 17.47 15.64 12.19
C SER A 172 16.29 15.45 11.22
N VAL A 173 16.50 14.75 10.09
CA VAL A 173 15.44 14.52 9.10
C VAL A 173 14.37 13.57 9.62
N SER A 174 14.77 12.48 10.27
CA SER A 174 13.82 11.56 10.91
C SER A 174 13.05 12.22 12.07
N ARG A 175 13.72 13.13 12.80
CA ARG A 175 13.10 13.89 13.90
C ARG A 175 12.15 14.96 13.38
N GLN A 176 12.49 15.66 12.29
CA GLN A 176 11.61 16.63 11.64
C GLN A 176 10.40 15.96 10.98
N LEU A 177 10.58 14.78 10.35
CA LEU A 177 9.48 13.99 9.80
C LEU A 177 8.55 13.49 10.90
N LEU A 178 9.10 12.99 12.01
CA LEU A 178 8.31 12.58 13.18
C LEU A 178 7.58 13.78 13.80
N GLN A 179 8.23 14.94 13.88
CA GLN A 179 7.66 16.17 14.41
C GLN A 179 6.55 16.72 13.50
N LYS A 180 6.76 16.71 12.16
CA LYS A 180 5.70 17.03 11.18
C LYS A 180 4.53 16.04 11.25
N PHE A 181 4.80 14.77 11.47
CA PHE A 181 3.78 13.74 11.65
C PHE A 181 2.97 13.99 12.92
N LEU A 182 3.62 14.28 14.05
CA LEU A 182 2.97 14.49 15.34
C LEU A 182 2.24 15.85 15.44
N THR A 183 2.72 16.90 14.77
CA THR A 183 2.08 18.23 14.81
C THR A 183 0.90 18.37 13.83
N LYS A 184 0.83 17.54 12.80
CA LYS A 184 -0.22 17.64 11.78
C LYS A 184 -1.45 16.79 12.07
N GLN A 185 -1.39 15.95 13.11
CA GLN A 185 -2.50 15.05 13.44
C GLN A 185 -3.33 15.56 14.61
N ASN A 186 -4.58 15.89 14.30
CA ASN A 186 -5.68 15.54 15.20
C ASN A 186 -5.70 14.01 15.28
N ILE A 187 -5.34 13.47 16.43
CA ILE A 187 -5.08 12.05 16.74
C ILE A 187 -6.32 11.15 16.58
N ASP A 188 -7.39 11.69 16.05
CA ASP A 188 -8.72 11.10 16.07
C ASP A 188 -9.11 10.28 14.83
N ARG A 189 -8.24 10.17 13.84
CA ARG A 189 -8.49 9.33 12.66
C ARG A 189 -7.32 8.39 12.40
N ASP A 190 -7.66 7.14 12.12
CA ASP A 190 -6.69 6.21 11.56
C ASP A 190 -6.19 6.79 10.23
N VAL A 191 -4.90 7.16 10.19
CA VAL A 191 -4.25 7.82 9.04
C VAL A 191 -4.51 7.06 7.75
N PHE A 192 -4.61 5.74 7.82
CA PHE A 192 -4.84 4.89 6.65
C PHE A 192 -6.21 5.12 5.99
N HIS A 193 -7.20 5.65 6.71
CA HIS A 193 -8.48 6.04 6.12
C HIS A 193 -8.37 7.26 5.20
N ASP A 194 -7.47 8.18 5.54
CA ASP A 194 -7.28 9.43 4.78
C ASP A 194 -6.29 9.27 3.62
N LEU A 195 -5.65 8.09 3.50
CA LEU A 195 -4.79 7.75 2.37
C LEU A 195 -5.59 7.29 1.16
N MET A 196 -5.04 7.57 -0.03
CA MET A 196 -5.65 7.24 -1.32
C MET A 196 -7.11 7.72 -1.42
N PRO A 197 -7.39 9.03 -1.24
CA PRO A 197 -8.73 9.58 -1.39
C PRO A 197 -9.27 9.39 -2.82
N PHE A 198 -8.42 9.46 -3.82
CA PHE A 198 -8.77 9.18 -5.21
C PHE A 198 -8.57 7.70 -5.53
N LYS A 199 -9.58 7.08 -6.09
CA LYS A 199 -9.54 5.71 -6.64
C LYS A 199 -10.26 5.70 -7.96
N VAL A 200 -9.66 5.03 -8.93
CA VAL A 200 -10.32 4.76 -10.20
C VAL A 200 -11.44 3.75 -9.97
N ARG A 201 -12.66 4.13 -10.26
CA ARG A 201 -13.87 3.32 -10.09
C ARG A 201 -14.56 3.00 -11.41
N GLU A 202 -14.56 3.96 -12.35
CA GLU A 202 -15.23 3.84 -13.64
C GLU A 202 -14.22 4.13 -14.76
N ILE A 203 -14.05 3.18 -15.65
CA ILE A 203 -13.15 3.25 -16.82
C ILE A 203 -13.98 3.14 -18.09
N LEU A 204 -13.81 4.10 -18.99
CA LEU A 204 -14.35 3.99 -20.34
C LEU A 204 -13.27 3.44 -21.27
N LEU A 205 -13.55 2.28 -21.89
CA LEU A 205 -12.68 1.66 -22.87
C LEU A 205 -13.24 1.89 -24.27
N VAL A 206 -12.51 2.61 -25.11
CA VAL A 206 -12.85 2.80 -26.52
C VAL A 206 -11.99 1.84 -27.34
N ALA A 207 -12.62 0.85 -27.97
CA ALA A 207 -11.95 -0.16 -28.76
C ALA A 207 -12.76 -0.45 -30.02
N ASN A 208 -12.10 -0.79 -31.16
CA ASN A 208 -12.85 -1.21 -32.32
C ASN A 208 -13.52 -2.59 -32.07
N LEU A 209 -14.52 -2.95 -32.93
CA LEU A 209 -15.29 -4.19 -32.78
C LEU A 209 -14.42 -5.44 -32.73
N TYR A 210 -13.30 -5.47 -33.44
CA TYR A 210 -12.40 -6.63 -33.48
C TYR A 210 -11.59 -6.76 -32.20
N ASP A 211 -11.05 -5.66 -31.69
CA ASP A 211 -10.29 -5.64 -30.45
C ASP A 211 -11.23 -5.85 -29.24
N ALA A 212 -12.43 -5.25 -29.26
CA ALA A 212 -13.48 -5.48 -28.27
C ALA A 212 -13.92 -6.96 -28.26
N TYR A 213 -14.09 -7.56 -29.44
CA TYR A 213 -14.44 -8.97 -29.59
C TYR A 213 -13.33 -9.91 -29.08
N ASN A 214 -12.07 -9.64 -29.42
CA ASN A 214 -10.93 -10.41 -28.90
C ASN A 214 -10.80 -10.31 -27.38
N ILE A 215 -11.10 -9.14 -26.83
CA ILE A 215 -11.09 -8.90 -25.37
C ILE A 215 -12.31 -9.60 -24.72
N GLU A 216 -13.46 -9.64 -25.41
CA GLU A 216 -14.70 -10.24 -24.92
C GLU A 216 -14.74 -11.77 -25.11
N GLU A 217 -14.24 -12.30 -26.27
CA GLU A 217 -14.15 -13.75 -26.52
C GLU A 217 -13.15 -14.44 -25.59
N GLU A 218 -12.10 -13.76 -25.23
CA GLU A 218 -11.24 -14.27 -24.17
C GLU A 218 -11.97 -14.29 -22.81
N GLY A 219 -13.20 -13.71 -22.70
CA GLY A 219 -14.06 -13.70 -21.49
C GLY A 219 -13.37 -13.09 -20.27
N ARG A 220 -12.23 -12.48 -20.53
CA ARG A 220 -11.12 -12.40 -19.59
C ARG A 220 -10.76 -10.97 -19.23
N PHE A 221 -11.25 -9.98 -20.01
CA PHE A 221 -10.85 -8.59 -19.70
C PHE A 221 -11.29 -8.15 -18.31
N SER A 222 -12.54 -8.36 -18.00
CA SER A 222 -13.05 -8.15 -16.64
C SER A 222 -12.41 -9.14 -15.67
N GLU A 223 -12.26 -10.43 -16.02
CA GLU A 223 -11.66 -11.44 -15.17
C GLU A 223 -10.16 -11.26 -14.97
N HIS A 224 -9.42 -10.74 -15.93
CA HIS A 224 -7.97 -10.51 -15.79
C HIS A 224 -7.65 -9.25 -14.99
N ILE A 225 -8.36 -8.14 -15.22
CA ILE A 225 -8.30 -6.99 -14.29
C ILE A 225 -8.76 -7.44 -12.91
N LEU A 226 -9.85 -8.22 -12.83
CA LEU A 226 -10.40 -8.85 -11.65
C LEU A 226 -9.39 -9.75 -10.96
N GLY A 227 -8.69 -10.61 -11.71
CA GLY A 227 -7.75 -11.59 -11.18
C GLY A 227 -6.67 -10.96 -10.32
N GLU A 228 -6.04 -9.86 -10.78
CA GLU A 228 -5.02 -9.15 -9.98
C GLU A 228 -5.63 -8.49 -8.73
N TYR A 229 -6.83 -7.91 -8.84
CA TYR A 229 -7.53 -7.34 -7.68
C TYR A 229 -7.93 -8.42 -6.68
N TYR A 230 -8.36 -9.60 -7.14
CA TYR A 230 -8.66 -10.75 -6.26
C TYR A 230 -7.39 -11.35 -5.64
N GLN A 231 -6.33 -11.57 -6.43
CA GLN A 231 -5.07 -12.11 -5.91
C GLN A 231 -4.45 -11.20 -4.85
N LEU A 232 -4.64 -9.89 -4.97
CA LEU A 232 -4.14 -8.90 -4.04
C LEU A 232 -5.18 -8.51 -2.95
N ASN A 233 -6.35 -9.17 -2.91
CA ASN A 233 -7.46 -8.86 -1.98
C ASN A 233 -7.80 -7.37 -1.91
N LEU A 234 -7.88 -6.70 -3.06
CA LEU A 234 -8.21 -5.28 -3.12
C LEU A 234 -9.72 -5.08 -3.07
N SER A 235 -10.18 -4.25 -2.14
CA SER A 235 -11.61 -4.08 -1.80
C SER A 235 -12.44 -3.29 -2.82
N SER A 236 -11.81 -2.66 -3.80
CA SER A 236 -12.53 -1.87 -4.81
C SER A 236 -11.92 -2.06 -6.18
N MET A 237 -12.68 -2.69 -7.01
CA MET A 237 -12.35 -2.98 -8.39
C MET A 237 -13.01 -1.96 -9.31
N PRO A 238 -12.29 -1.40 -10.30
CA PRO A 238 -12.90 -0.52 -11.27
C PRO A 238 -13.88 -1.27 -12.17
N ARG A 239 -14.99 -0.62 -12.51
CA ARG A 239 -15.90 -1.06 -13.54
C ARG A 239 -15.39 -0.58 -14.89
N VAL A 240 -15.38 -1.45 -15.89
CA VAL A 240 -15.01 -1.09 -17.25
C VAL A 240 -16.25 -1.13 -18.14
N THR A 241 -16.47 -0.02 -18.85
CA THR A 241 -17.53 0.08 -19.85
C THR A 241 -16.86 0.16 -21.22
N GLY A 242 -17.10 -0.84 -22.08
CA GLY A 242 -16.59 -0.88 -23.46
C GLY A 242 -17.53 -0.18 -24.41
N VAL A 243 -16.98 0.62 -25.33
CA VAL A 243 -17.70 1.25 -26.45
C VAL A 243 -16.90 1.10 -27.72
N THR A 244 -17.58 1.03 -28.85
CA THR A 244 -16.94 0.76 -30.14
C THR A 244 -16.89 1.99 -31.07
N THR A 245 -17.72 2.98 -30.79
CA THR A 245 -17.78 4.21 -31.58
C THR A 245 -17.51 5.46 -30.74
N MET A 246 -17.15 6.54 -31.41
CA MET A 246 -16.91 7.82 -30.77
C MET A 246 -18.21 8.46 -30.27
N GLU A 247 -19.31 8.27 -30.99
CA GLU A 247 -20.63 8.75 -30.58
C GLU A 247 -21.04 8.10 -29.25
N GLU A 248 -20.90 6.77 -29.14
CA GLU A 248 -21.15 6.04 -27.90
C GLU A 248 -20.26 6.54 -26.75
N ALA A 249 -18.97 6.80 -27.03
CA ALA A 249 -18.04 7.30 -26.03
C ALA A 249 -18.47 8.67 -25.47
N LEU A 250 -18.85 9.59 -26.36
CA LEU A 250 -19.36 10.92 -25.98
C LEU A 250 -20.67 10.84 -25.20
N ASP A 251 -21.59 9.97 -25.62
CA ASP A 251 -22.87 9.79 -24.92
C ASP A 251 -22.67 9.19 -23.51
N GLN A 252 -21.75 8.24 -23.38
CA GLN A 252 -21.39 7.68 -22.07
C GLN A 252 -20.77 8.76 -21.16
N LEU A 253 -19.83 9.55 -21.66
CA LEU A 253 -19.18 10.62 -20.88
C LEU A 253 -20.13 11.77 -20.50
N LYS A 254 -21.18 12.04 -21.32
CA LYS A 254 -22.24 13.01 -20.99
C LYS A 254 -23.21 12.46 -19.95
N SER A 255 -23.47 11.15 -19.96
CA SER A 255 -24.47 10.51 -19.10
C SER A 255 -23.93 10.05 -17.75
N ARG A 256 -22.64 9.74 -17.64
CA ARG A 256 -21.99 9.18 -16.45
C ARG A 256 -20.62 9.77 -16.22
N HIS A 257 -20.18 9.72 -14.96
CA HIS A 257 -18.82 10.06 -14.58
C HIS A 257 -17.88 8.88 -14.83
N TYR A 258 -16.74 9.16 -15.46
CA TYR A 258 -15.62 8.23 -15.63
C TYR A 258 -14.36 8.87 -15.07
N ASP A 259 -13.53 8.05 -14.42
CA ASP A 259 -12.27 8.50 -13.81
C ASP A 259 -11.13 8.53 -14.82
N MET A 260 -11.22 7.71 -15.88
CA MET A 260 -10.26 7.67 -16.98
C MET A 260 -10.87 7.07 -18.26
N VAL A 261 -10.26 7.41 -19.38
CA VAL A 261 -10.56 6.83 -20.70
C VAL A 261 -9.32 6.08 -21.19
N ILE A 262 -9.52 4.86 -21.68
CA ILE A 262 -8.51 4.08 -22.40
C ILE A 262 -8.95 3.96 -23.84
N ILE A 263 -8.11 4.42 -24.78
CA ILE A 263 -8.36 4.27 -26.23
C ILE A 263 -7.39 3.23 -26.75
N MET A 264 -7.91 2.15 -27.35
CA MET A 264 -7.08 1.13 -28.00
C MET A 264 -6.80 1.52 -29.44
N MET A 265 -5.53 1.35 -29.85
CA MET A 265 -5.12 1.61 -31.21
C MET A 265 -5.46 0.43 -32.10
N GLY A 266 -6.40 0.63 -32.99
CA GLY A 266 -6.80 -0.35 -34.01
C GLY A 266 -5.88 -0.40 -35.24
N VAL A 267 -6.41 -0.91 -36.37
CA VAL A 267 -5.71 -0.98 -37.63
C VAL A 267 -5.42 0.42 -38.20
N ASP A 268 -6.40 1.31 -38.16
CA ASP A 268 -6.18 2.73 -38.51
C ASP A 268 -5.58 3.46 -37.33
N LYS A 269 -4.35 3.94 -37.49
CA LYS A 269 -3.53 4.54 -36.45
C LYS A 269 -3.88 6.01 -36.17
N ASN A 270 -4.60 6.68 -37.08
CA ASN A 270 -4.97 8.09 -36.95
C ASN A 270 -6.26 8.26 -36.13
N ILE A 271 -7.21 7.35 -36.26
CA ILE A 271 -8.52 7.43 -35.60
C ILE A 271 -8.40 7.61 -34.07
N PRO A 272 -7.63 6.81 -33.32
CA PRO A 272 -7.51 6.97 -31.87
C PRO A 272 -6.94 8.31 -31.43
N VAL A 273 -6.04 8.88 -32.22
CA VAL A 273 -5.44 10.20 -31.94
C VAL A 273 -6.48 11.31 -32.16
N GLU A 274 -7.23 11.25 -33.24
CA GLU A 274 -8.32 12.19 -33.49
C GLU A 274 -9.43 12.08 -32.45
N GLN A 275 -9.77 10.85 -32.06
CA GLN A 275 -10.72 10.58 -30.97
C GLN A 275 -10.24 11.22 -29.66
N SER A 276 -8.96 11.08 -29.30
CA SER A 276 -8.42 11.68 -28.09
C SER A 276 -8.51 13.20 -28.10
N ARG A 277 -8.29 13.86 -29.25
CA ARG A 277 -8.43 15.31 -29.41
C ARG A 277 -9.87 15.78 -29.23
N VAL A 278 -10.83 15.07 -29.82
CA VAL A 278 -12.26 15.40 -29.65
C VAL A 278 -12.65 15.24 -28.19
N LEU A 279 -12.25 14.16 -27.52
CA LEU A 279 -12.54 13.93 -26.11
C LEU A 279 -11.90 14.98 -25.20
N LYS A 280 -10.63 15.34 -25.42
CA LYS A 280 -9.95 16.38 -24.61
C LYS A 280 -10.56 17.75 -24.79
N LYS A 281 -11.10 18.05 -25.96
CA LYS A 281 -11.80 19.33 -26.22
C LYS A 281 -13.10 19.44 -25.43
N GLU A 282 -13.89 18.36 -25.34
CA GLU A 282 -15.16 18.35 -24.59
C GLU A 282 -14.95 18.07 -23.09
N PHE A 283 -13.98 17.24 -22.74
CA PHE A 283 -13.68 16.79 -21.38
C PHE A 283 -12.19 17.02 -21.03
N PRO A 284 -11.73 18.26 -20.84
CA PRO A 284 -10.31 18.59 -20.70
C PRO A 284 -9.64 17.98 -19.48
N TYR A 285 -10.39 17.69 -18.43
CA TYR A 285 -9.87 17.16 -17.16
C TYR A 285 -9.81 15.63 -17.07
N ILE A 286 -10.45 14.92 -18.02
CA ILE A 286 -10.46 13.46 -18.00
C ILE A 286 -9.08 12.92 -18.46
N PRO A 287 -8.42 12.03 -17.69
CA PRO A 287 -7.21 11.37 -18.14
C PRO A 287 -7.51 10.43 -19.32
N ILE A 288 -6.76 10.58 -20.41
CA ILE A 288 -6.85 9.74 -21.61
C ILE A 288 -5.55 8.97 -21.79
N PHE A 289 -5.62 7.65 -21.71
CA PHE A 289 -4.50 6.77 -21.97
C PHE A 289 -4.68 6.07 -23.32
N LEU A 290 -3.62 6.07 -24.12
CA LEU A 290 -3.60 5.38 -25.40
C LEU A 290 -2.90 4.03 -25.23
N LEU A 291 -3.56 2.96 -25.65
CA LEU A 291 -3.03 1.59 -25.58
C LEU A 291 -2.71 1.08 -26.99
N LEU A 292 -1.42 0.89 -27.26
CA LEU A 292 -0.91 0.35 -28.53
C LEU A 292 -0.97 -1.17 -28.52
N ASN A 293 -1.28 -1.77 -29.67
CA ASN A 293 -1.33 -3.22 -29.81
C ASN A 293 0.04 -3.87 -29.99
N ASN A 294 1.05 -3.11 -30.42
CA ASN A 294 2.41 -3.63 -30.52
C ASN A 294 3.48 -2.52 -30.47
N ASN A 295 4.73 -2.94 -30.24
CA ASN A 295 5.86 -2.02 -30.10
C ASN A 295 6.22 -1.24 -31.37
N SER A 296 5.88 -1.77 -32.57
CA SER A 296 6.16 -1.08 -33.85
C SER A 296 5.39 0.23 -33.99
N ASP A 297 4.21 0.31 -33.33
CA ASP A 297 3.36 1.49 -33.40
C ASP A 297 3.97 2.70 -32.65
N ILE A 298 4.91 2.47 -31.75
CA ILE A 298 5.64 3.55 -31.03
C ILE A 298 6.38 4.48 -32.00
N ALA A 299 6.93 3.92 -33.10
CA ALA A 299 7.67 4.70 -34.09
C ALA A 299 6.85 5.84 -34.71
N LEU A 300 5.52 5.70 -34.80
CA LEU A 300 4.62 6.73 -35.31
C LEU A 300 4.65 8.01 -34.47
N PHE A 301 4.87 7.90 -33.16
CA PHE A 301 4.83 8.99 -32.22
C PHE A 301 6.20 9.66 -32.02
N HIS A 302 7.31 8.96 -32.30
CA HIS A 302 8.66 9.54 -32.23
C HIS A 302 8.86 10.65 -33.27
N HIS A 303 8.22 10.54 -34.42
CA HIS A 303 8.36 11.53 -35.50
C HIS A 303 7.35 12.69 -35.42
N THR A 304 6.31 12.55 -34.62
CA THR A 304 5.21 13.51 -34.47
C THR A 304 4.72 13.58 -33.01
N PRO A 305 5.52 14.15 -32.09
CA PRO A 305 5.12 14.25 -30.67
C PRO A 305 3.80 15.00 -30.46
N GLN A 306 3.48 15.94 -31.34
CA GLN A 306 2.21 16.73 -31.32
C GLN A 306 0.94 15.85 -31.45
N LEU A 307 1.08 14.61 -31.91
CA LEU A 307 -0.05 13.66 -31.92
C LEU A 307 -0.46 13.26 -30.50
N LEU A 308 0.42 13.38 -29.52
CA LEU A 308 0.19 13.01 -28.12
C LEU A 308 -0.30 14.16 -27.23
N ASP A 309 -0.50 15.38 -27.77
CA ASP A 309 -0.91 16.57 -26.99
C ASP A 309 -2.25 16.35 -26.23
N SER A 310 -3.10 15.46 -26.77
CA SER A 310 -4.39 15.12 -26.18
C SER A 310 -4.37 13.81 -25.35
N VAL A 311 -3.20 13.18 -25.21
CA VAL A 311 -3.02 11.89 -24.53
C VAL A 311 -2.16 12.10 -23.28
N ASP A 312 -2.66 11.72 -22.11
CA ASP A 312 -1.92 11.88 -20.87
C ASP A 312 -0.79 10.85 -20.69
N LYS A 313 -0.96 9.65 -21.25
CA LYS A 313 0.09 8.61 -21.27
C LYS A 313 -0.15 7.57 -22.36
N LEU A 314 0.93 7.06 -22.91
CA LEU A 314 0.96 5.99 -23.90
C LEU A 314 1.35 4.69 -23.23
N PHE A 315 0.67 3.58 -23.53
CA PHE A 315 1.03 2.25 -23.08
C PHE A 315 1.06 1.26 -24.23
N VAL A 316 1.78 0.15 -24.07
CA VAL A 316 1.87 -0.90 -25.08
C VAL A 316 1.34 -2.21 -24.48
N TRP A 317 0.42 -2.83 -25.19
CA TRP A 317 -0.08 -4.16 -24.88
C TRP A 317 0.96 -5.21 -25.24
N ASN A 318 1.40 -5.98 -24.27
CA ASN A 318 2.36 -7.06 -24.43
C ASN A 318 1.72 -8.45 -24.21
N GLY A 319 0.38 -8.56 -24.33
CA GLY A 319 -0.35 -9.79 -24.04
C GLY A 319 -0.56 -10.08 -22.55
N ASP A 320 -0.12 -9.19 -21.64
CA ASP A 320 -0.31 -9.32 -20.20
C ASP A 320 -1.36 -8.31 -19.70
N SER A 321 -2.47 -8.83 -19.19
CA SER A 321 -3.58 -8.03 -18.65
C SER A 321 -3.20 -7.17 -17.44
N LYS A 322 -2.07 -7.46 -16.77
CA LYS A 322 -1.52 -6.65 -15.68
C LYS A 322 -1.23 -5.21 -16.09
N ILE A 323 -1.16 -4.93 -17.40
CA ILE A 323 -1.00 -3.57 -17.90
C ILE A 323 -2.16 -2.66 -17.47
N PHE A 324 -3.40 -3.16 -17.48
CA PHE A 324 -4.56 -2.38 -17.03
C PHE A 324 -4.50 -2.06 -15.55
N PHE A 325 -4.07 -3.03 -14.74
CA PHE A 325 -3.81 -2.81 -13.33
C PHE A 325 -2.74 -1.72 -13.13
N ALA A 326 -1.64 -1.78 -13.90
CA ALA A 326 -0.59 -0.77 -13.86
C ALA A 326 -1.06 0.62 -14.28
N MET A 327 -1.90 0.72 -15.33
CA MET A 327 -2.48 1.98 -15.79
C MET A 327 -3.34 2.63 -14.70
N VAL A 328 -4.21 1.85 -14.06
CA VAL A 328 -5.02 2.32 -12.93
C VAL A 328 -4.14 2.80 -11.77
N LYS A 329 -3.17 1.98 -11.34
CA LYS A 329 -2.30 2.33 -10.22
C LYS A 329 -1.38 3.50 -10.53
N HIS A 330 -0.94 3.66 -11.77
CA HIS A 330 -0.17 4.83 -12.21
C HIS A 330 -0.98 6.13 -12.04
N LEU A 331 -2.24 6.14 -12.46
CA LEU A 331 -3.11 7.30 -12.28
C LEU A 331 -3.40 7.56 -10.79
N GLU A 332 -3.74 6.52 -10.05
CA GLU A 332 -3.99 6.64 -8.60
C GLU A 332 -2.77 7.18 -7.85
N ASP A 333 -1.57 6.70 -8.15
CA ASP A 333 -0.35 7.16 -7.49
C ASP A 333 -0.02 8.61 -7.84
N LYS A 334 -0.16 8.99 -9.11
CA LYS A 334 0.06 10.37 -9.57
C LYS A 334 -0.85 11.36 -8.86
N VAL A 335 -2.12 11.01 -8.66
CA VAL A 335 -3.11 11.89 -8.01
C VAL A 335 -2.95 11.92 -6.50
N ASN A 336 -2.69 10.77 -5.87
CA ASN A 336 -2.69 10.65 -4.42
C ASN A 336 -1.34 10.96 -3.75
N VAL A 337 -0.22 10.98 -4.47
CA VAL A 337 1.13 11.07 -3.88
C VAL A 337 1.30 12.28 -2.96
N GLU A 338 0.74 13.42 -3.31
CA GLU A 338 0.85 14.65 -2.52
C GLU A 338 0.10 14.53 -1.18
N ASN A 339 -1.13 14.01 -1.22
CA ASN A 339 -1.90 13.72 -0.02
C ASN A 339 -1.20 12.66 0.85
N ASP A 340 -0.78 11.57 0.24
CA ASP A 340 -0.31 10.38 0.95
C ASP A 340 1.09 10.59 1.56
N THR A 341 1.95 11.37 0.90
CA THR A 341 3.24 11.79 1.48
C THR A 341 3.05 12.78 2.62
N ALA A 342 2.11 13.72 2.48
CA ALA A 342 1.85 14.75 3.47
C ALA A 342 1.18 14.19 4.74
N ILE A 343 0.25 13.25 4.61
CA ILE A 343 -0.55 12.70 5.71
C ILE A 343 0.10 11.44 6.29
N GLY A 344 0.46 10.48 5.44
CA GLY A 344 0.91 9.15 5.84
C GLY A 344 2.42 8.94 5.76
N LEU A 345 3.21 9.97 5.39
CA LEU A 345 4.66 9.85 5.15
C LEU A 345 5.01 8.71 4.17
N VAL A 346 4.11 8.47 3.22
CA VAL A 346 4.23 7.38 2.26
C VAL A 346 5.47 7.59 1.40
N ARG A 347 6.22 6.53 1.17
CA ARG A 347 7.47 6.59 0.42
C ARG A 347 7.21 6.61 -1.10
N VAL A 348 8.18 7.13 -1.85
CA VAL A 348 8.12 7.30 -3.30
C VAL A 348 9.24 6.53 -3.99
N ILE A 349 8.88 5.77 -5.01
CA ILE A 349 9.79 5.14 -5.97
C ILE A 349 9.73 5.98 -7.24
N LEU A 350 10.84 6.60 -7.62
CA LEU A 350 10.94 7.35 -8.86
C LEU A 350 11.47 6.43 -9.96
N VAL A 351 10.70 6.29 -11.04
CA VAL A 351 11.08 5.57 -12.26
C VAL A 351 11.31 6.59 -13.37
N VAL A 352 12.47 6.60 -13.99
CA VAL A 352 12.79 7.47 -15.12
C VAL A 352 13.02 6.63 -16.37
N GLU A 353 12.07 6.69 -17.29
CA GLU A 353 12.04 5.91 -18.51
C GLU A 353 11.19 6.63 -19.56
N ASP A 354 11.77 6.98 -20.70
CA ASP A 354 11.07 7.64 -21.81
C ASP A 354 10.36 6.66 -22.77
N SER A 355 10.83 5.42 -22.82
CA SER A 355 10.33 4.43 -23.76
C SER A 355 9.07 3.74 -23.25
N ALA A 356 7.96 3.94 -23.98
CA ALA A 356 6.69 3.25 -23.71
C ALA A 356 6.82 1.72 -23.73
N LYS A 357 7.70 1.17 -24.56
CA LYS A 357 8.01 -0.26 -24.59
C LYS A 357 8.50 -0.79 -23.24
N TYR A 358 9.40 -0.04 -22.60
CA TYR A 358 10.04 -0.50 -21.37
C TYR A 358 9.18 -0.22 -20.16
N TYR A 359 8.65 1.00 -19.97
CA TYR A 359 7.82 1.24 -18.78
C TYR A 359 6.50 0.45 -18.79
N SER A 360 5.92 0.14 -19.98
CA SER A 360 4.77 -0.74 -20.05
C SER A 360 5.07 -2.19 -19.60
N ARG A 361 6.34 -2.60 -19.69
CA ARG A 361 6.82 -3.89 -19.20
C ARG A 361 7.15 -3.85 -17.70
N TYR A 362 7.71 -2.73 -17.21
CA TYR A 362 8.17 -2.63 -15.82
C TYR A 362 7.05 -2.33 -14.83
N LEU A 363 6.16 -1.40 -15.16
CA LEU A 363 5.14 -0.94 -14.24
C LEU A 363 4.23 -2.06 -13.70
N PRO A 364 3.72 -2.99 -14.54
CA PRO A 364 2.93 -4.11 -14.04
C PRO A 364 3.67 -4.92 -12.98
N MET A 365 4.92 -5.25 -13.23
CA MET A 365 5.76 -6.02 -12.32
C MET A 365 6.09 -5.22 -11.05
N LEU A 366 6.44 -3.93 -11.19
CA LEU A 366 6.74 -3.05 -10.05
C LEU A 366 5.54 -2.93 -9.12
N TYR A 367 4.35 -2.65 -9.66
CA TYR A 367 3.12 -2.55 -8.86
C TYR A 367 2.80 -3.86 -8.14
N THR A 368 2.83 -4.99 -8.86
CA THR A 368 2.57 -6.30 -8.27
C THR A 368 3.59 -6.61 -7.16
N SER A 369 4.90 -6.38 -7.41
CA SER A 369 5.96 -6.67 -6.44
C SER A 369 5.87 -5.78 -5.19
N VAL A 370 5.60 -4.49 -5.35
CA VAL A 370 5.41 -3.55 -4.24
C VAL A 370 4.20 -3.94 -3.40
N MET A 371 3.09 -4.31 -4.04
CA MET A 371 1.88 -4.72 -3.33
C MET A 371 2.04 -6.05 -2.60
N GLU A 372 2.63 -7.07 -3.26
CA GLU A 372 2.94 -8.34 -2.62
C GLU A 372 3.85 -8.18 -1.40
N GLN A 373 4.92 -7.37 -1.53
CA GLN A 373 5.84 -7.13 -0.44
C GLN A 373 5.18 -6.36 0.71
N THR A 374 4.39 -5.34 0.38
CA THR A 374 3.63 -4.58 1.39
C THR A 374 2.66 -5.50 2.13
N ARG A 375 1.95 -6.38 1.40
CA ARG A 375 1.02 -7.34 1.99
C ARG A 375 1.72 -8.30 2.95
N ARG A 376 2.85 -8.90 2.56
CA ARG A 376 3.62 -9.79 3.43
C ARG A 376 3.98 -9.11 4.74
N ASN A 377 4.46 -7.86 4.67
CA ASN A 377 4.81 -7.09 5.86
C ASN A 377 3.60 -6.76 6.75
N ILE A 378 2.40 -6.64 6.16
CA ILE A 378 1.17 -6.40 6.89
C ILE A 378 0.66 -7.68 7.54
N ASP A 379 0.73 -8.82 6.83
CA ASP A 379 0.32 -10.13 7.33
C ASP A 379 1.10 -10.54 8.59
N ASP A 380 2.36 -10.13 8.69
CA ASP A 380 3.20 -10.34 9.89
C ASP A 380 2.77 -9.51 11.12
N VAL A 381 1.92 -8.49 10.93
CA VAL A 381 1.58 -7.50 11.98
C VAL A 381 0.13 -7.57 12.43
N THR A 382 -0.79 -7.95 11.55
CA THR A 382 -2.23 -7.95 11.86
C THR A 382 -2.97 -9.07 11.13
N THR A 383 -3.97 -9.62 11.80
CA THR A 383 -4.89 -10.64 11.26
C THR A 383 -6.19 -10.04 10.73
N ASP A 384 -6.51 -8.77 11.04
CA ASP A 384 -7.72 -8.10 10.58
C ASP A 384 -7.63 -7.73 9.09
N GLU A 385 -8.47 -8.37 8.27
CA GLU A 385 -8.50 -8.18 6.81
C GLU A 385 -8.89 -6.75 6.40
N LEU A 386 -9.81 -6.09 7.10
CA LEU A 386 -10.18 -4.70 6.83
C LEU A 386 -8.98 -3.77 7.09
N TYR A 387 -8.27 -3.99 8.17
CA TYR A 387 -7.10 -3.20 8.52
C TYR A 387 -5.92 -3.46 7.56
N LYS A 388 -5.76 -4.70 7.07
CA LYS A 388 -4.80 -5.02 6.01
C LYS A 388 -5.06 -4.22 4.74
N VAL A 389 -6.32 -4.15 4.30
CA VAL A 389 -6.73 -3.37 3.13
C VAL A 389 -6.45 -1.87 3.32
N LEU A 390 -6.68 -1.33 4.52
CA LEU A 390 -6.37 0.07 4.82
C LEU A 390 -4.86 0.33 4.82
N ARG A 391 -4.08 -0.53 5.43
CA ARG A 391 -2.61 -0.42 5.45
C ARG A 391 -1.98 -0.53 4.06
N LEU A 392 -2.57 -1.30 3.13
CA LEU A 392 -2.12 -1.36 1.73
C LEU A 392 -2.18 0.01 1.03
N ARG A 393 -2.98 0.96 1.51
CA ARG A 393 -3.00 2.33 0.98
C ARG A 393 -1.69 3.07 1.24
N ALA A 394 -0.96 2.72 2.31
CA ALA A 394 0.33 3.28 2.66
C ALA A 394 1.51 2.65 1.90
N ARG A 395 1.26 1.81 0.91
CA ARG A 395 2.31 1.27 0.05
C ARG A 395 3.10 2.39 -0.64
N PRO A 396 4.38 2.19 -0.93
CA PRO A 396 5.15 3.15 -1.72
C PRO A 396 4.47 3.50 -3.03
N LYS A 397 4.48 4.81 -3.38
CA LYS A 397 3.94 5.31 -4.64
C LYS A 397 5.00 5.23 -5.72
N ILE A 398 4.59 4.79 -6.92
CA ILE A 398 5.48 4.71 -8.08
C ILE A 398 5.18 5.88 -8.99
N LEU A 399 6.15 6.78 -9.14
CA LEU A 399 6.05 7.93 -10.04
C LEU A 399 6.95 7.71 -11.24
N LEU A 400 6.39 7.87 -12.43
CA LEU A 400 7.07 7.75 -13.70
C LEU A 400 7.37 9.15 -14.27
N ALA A 401 8.64 9.41 -14.59
CA ALA A 401 9.10 10.56 -15.33
C ALA A 401 9.67 10.11 -16.68
N SER A 402 9.50 10.92 -17.72
CA SER A 402 9.92 10.60 -19.08
C SER A 402 11.18 11.37 -19.52
N ASN A 403 11.61 12.37 -18.76
CA ASN A 403 12.78 13.20 -19.04
C ASN A 403 13.44 13.67 -17.74
N TYR A 404 14.58 14.36 -17.88
CA TYR A 404 15.37 14.85 -16.75
C TYR A 404 14.59 15.86 -15.90
N GLU A 405 13.92 16.81 -16.55
CA GLU A 405 13.20 17.90 -15.90
C GLU A 405 12.03 17.37 -15.06
N GLU A 406 11.23 16.46 -15.61
CA GLU A 406 10.16 15.79 -14.87
C GLU A 406 10.72 15.03 -13.67
N ALA A 407 11.83 14.30 -13.85
CA ALA A 407 12.47 13.55 -12.78
C ALA A 407 12.94 14.47 -11.65
N MET A 408 13.53 15.63 -11.99
CA MET A 408 13.98 16.61 -11.00
C MET A 408 12.81 17.27 -10.26
N VAL A 409 11.73 17.62 -10.96
CA VAL A 409 10.51 18.17 -10.33
C VAL A 409 9.96 17.18 -9.30
N VAL A 410 9.85 15.90 -9.65
CA VAL A 410 9.40 14.84 -8.72
C VAL A 410 10.38 14.69 -7.56
N TYR A 411 11.69 14.66 -7.84
CA TYR A 411 12.72 14.54 -6.82
C TYR A 411 12.68 15.71 -5.83
N GLU A 412 12.70 16.94 -6.29
CA GLU A 412 12.68 18.13 -5.42
C GLU A 412 11.42 18.18 -4.54
N LYS A 413 10.27 17.84 -5.12
CA LYS A 413 9.00 17.84 -4.40
C LYS A 413 8.91 16.74 -3.32
N TYR A 414 9.48 15.55 -3.60
CA TYR A 414 9.33 14.37 -2.74
C TYR A 414 10.65 13.82 -2.19
N ARG A 415 11.75 14.60 -2.20
CA ARG A 415 13.08 14.13 -1.79
C ARG A 415 13.14 13.50 -0.40
N GLU A 416 12.37 14.03 0.56
CA GLU A 416 12.30 13.51 1.92
C GLU A 416 11.62 12.13 2.00
N PHE A 417 10.80 11.80 1.00
CA PHE A 417 10.03 10.57 0.91
C PHE A 417 10.64 9.55 -0.05
N MET A 418 11.75 9.89 -0.73
CA MET A 418 12.40 8.99 -1.68
C MET A 418 12.78 7.68 -1.04
N LEU A 419 12.34 6.56 -1.64
CA LEU A 419 12.69 5.20 -1.27
C LEU A 419 13.82 4.69 -2.15
N CYS A 420 13.69 4.85 -3.48
CA CYS A 420 14.72 4.53 -4.46
C CYS A 420 14.47 5.25 -5.78
N LEU A 421 15.51 5.22 -6.63
CA LEU A 421 15.48 5.66 -8.02
C LEU A 421 15.74 4.45 -8.93
N ILE A 422 14.90 4.29 -9.96
CA ILE A 422 15.11 3.34 -11.07
C ILE A 422 15.19 4.19 -12.34
N SER A 423 16.35 4.26 -12.97
CA SER A 423 16.57 5.19 -14.09
C SER A 423 17.16 4.47 -15.30
N ASP A 424 16.63 4.77 -16.48
CA ASP A 424 17.38 4.58 -17.72
C ASP A 424 18.63 5.47 -17.73
N VAL A 425 19.58 5.14 -18.59
CA VAL A 425 20.77 5.99 -18.83
C VAL A 425 20.45 7.09 -19.83
N LYS A 426 19.62 6.82 -20.84
CA LYS A 426 19.44 7.67 -22.00
C LYS A 426 18.01 8.21 -22.09
N PHE A 427 17.84 9.51 -21.89
CA PHE A 427 16.57 10.23 -22.06
C PHE A 427 16.82 11.71 -22.33
N GLU A 428 15.76 12.47 -22.63
CA GLU A 428 15.87 13.90 -22.92
C GLU A 428 16.26 14.74 -21.70
N ARG A 429 17.14 15.72 -21.95
CA ARG A 429 17.50 16.78 -21.02
C ARG A 429 17.56 18.11 -21.77
N ASN A 430 16.82 19.12 -21.32
CA ASN A 430 16.64 20.41 -22.00
C ASN A 430 16.18 20.26 -23.46
N GLY A 431 15.30 19.29 -23.74
CA GLY A 431 14.78 19.02 -25.09
C GLY A 431 15.78 18.34 -26.04
N VAL A 432 16.95 17.91 -25.56
CA VAL A 432 17.97 17.20 -26.32
C VAL A 432 18.22 15.83 -25.71
N LEU A 433 18.33 14.82 -26.55
CA LEU A 433 18.62 13.46 -26.10
C LEU A 433 20.00 13.38 -25.46
N ASP A 434 20.06 13.13 -24.15
CA ASP A 434 21.30 12.98 -23.38
C ASP A 434 21.60 11.48 -23.20
N SER A 435 22.73 11.04 -23.79
CA SER A 435 23.17 9.63 -23.69
C SER A 435 23.64 9.23 -22.29
N GLU A 436 23.79 10.17 -21.37
CA GLU A 436 24.28 10.02 -20.00
C GLU A 436 23.33 10.64 -18.97
N GLY A 437 22.12 11.00 -19.38
CA GLY A 437 21.14 11.71 -18.55
C GLY A 437 20.86 11.03 -17.20
N GLY A 438 20.80 9.69 -17.18
CA GLY A 438 20.63 8.92 -15.95
C GLY A 438 21.79 9.03 -14.98
N PHE A 439 23.02 9.08 -15.48
CA PHE A 439 24.19 9.30 -14.62
C PHE A 439 24.22 10.71 -14.05
N HIS A 440 23.93 11.72 -14.89
CA HIS A 440 23.84 13.11 -14.42
C HIS A 440 22.76 13.27 -13.33
N LEU A 441 21.61 12.60 -13.51
CA LEU A 441 20.54 12.59 -12.51
C LEU A 441 21.01 11.95 -11.19
N VAL A 442 21.69 10.82 -11.25
CA VAL A 442 22.22 10.14 -10.07
C VAL A 442 23.27 10.99 -9.35
N GLU A 443 24.20 11.61 -10.10
CA GLU A 443 25.22 12.50 -9.53
C GLU A 443 24.57 13.67 -8.80
N GLN A 444 23.57 14.31 -9.41
CA GLN A 444 22.82 15.41 -8.78
C GLN A 444 22.12 14.97 -7.49
N ILE A 445 21.41 13.86 -7.51
CA ILE A 445 20.68 13.34 -6.34
C ILE A 445 21.65 12.93 -5.22
N ARG A 446 22.80 12.32 -5.56
CA ARG A 446 23.80 11.89 -4.58
C ARG A 446 24.54 13.03 -3.89
N ASN A 447 24.58 14.21 -4.47
CA ASN A 447 25.10 15.41 -3.80
C ASN A 447 24.27 15.74 -2.54
N GLU A 448 22.96 15.38 -2.53
CA GLU A 448 22.06 15.64 -1.41
C GLU A 448 21.80 14.38 -0.58
N ILE A 449 21.51 13.23 -1.24
CA ILE A 449 21.17 11.96 -0.58
C ILE A 449 22.20 10.89 -0.99
N LYS A 450 23.27 10.76 -0.19
CA LYS A 450 24.40 9.87 -0.51
C LYS A 450 24.05 8.37 -0.56
N ASP A 451 23.08 7.94 0.24
CA ASP A 451 22.75 6.52 0.45
C ASP A 451 21.44 6.10 -0.21
N LEU A 452 20.89 6.91 -1.15
CA LEU A 452 19.67 6.53 -1.86
C LEU A 452 19.93 5.26 -2.69
N PRO A 453 19.14 4.18 -2.56
CA PRO A 453 19.22 3.03 -3.44
C PRO A 453 18.89 3.43 -4.87
N VAL A 454 19.77 3.08 -5.82
CA VAL A 454 19.60 3.41 -7.23
C VAL A 454 19.84 2.19 -8.09
N ILE A 455 18.91 1.96 -9.03
CA ILE A 455 19.10 1.08 -10.18
C ILE A 455 19.32 1.93 -11.42
N ILE A 456 20.40 1.63 -12.15
CA ILE A 456 20.64 2.14 -13.50
C ILE A 456 20.36 1.01 -14.49
N GLN A 457 19.55 1.31 -15.50
CA GLN A 457 19.21 0.38 -16.57
C GLN A 457 19.81 0.86 -17.89
N SER A 458 20.41 -0.04 -18.66
CA SER A 458 20.89 0.28 -20.01
C SER A 458 20.92 -0.98 -20.89
N SER A 459 20.77 -0.79 -22.19
CA SER A 459 21.04 -1.83 -23.20
C SER A 459 22.54 -1.95 -23.52
N ASN A 460 23.37 -0.97 -23.16
CA ASN A 460 24.82 -0.99 -23.34
C ASN A 460 25.51 -1.43 -22.04
N GLU A 461 26.22 -2.56 -22.10
CA GLU A 461 26.95 -3.14 -20.95
C GLU A 461 28.14 -2.28 -20.47
N GLU A 462 28.71 -1.45 -21.35
CA GLU A 462 29.82 -0.54 -20.96
C GLU A 462 29.41 0.41 -19.85
N ASN A 463 28.13 0.74 -19.75
CA ASN A 463 27.58 1.57 -18.70
C ASN A 463 27.68 0.94 -17.30
N SER A 464 27.93 -0.37 -17.21
CA SER A 464 28.09 -1.08 -15.93
C SER A 464 29.25 -0.56 -15.10
N ASN A 465 30.39 -0.21 -15.74
CA ASN A 465 31.57 0.30 -15.06
C ASN A 465 31.28 1.66 -14.40
N ARG A 466 30.59 2.56 -15.11
CA ARG A 466 30.21 3.87 -14.56
C ARG A 466 29.17 3.74 -13.44
N ALA A 467 28.19 2.87 -13.62
CA ALA A 467 27.20 2.54 -12.58
C ALA A 467 27.88 2.03 -11.30
N TYR A 468 28.89 1.16 -11.43
CA TYR A 468 29.69 0.68 -10.30
C TYR A 468 30.45 1.81 -9.59
N LEU A 469 31.08 2.72 -10.32
CA LEU A 469 31.79 3.89 -9.75
C LEU A 469 30.84 4.80 -8.96
N LEU A 470 29.61 4.95 -9.42
CA LEU A 470 28.54 5.69 -8.73
C LEU A 470 27.87 4.89 -7.61
N LYS A 471 28.32 3.67 -7.31
CA LYS A 471 27.75 2.77 -6.31
C LYS A 471 26.25 2.51 -6.53
N THR A 472 25.85 2.34 -7.78
CA THR A 472 24.48 1.99 -8.19
C THR A 472 24.41 0.52 -8.59
N THR A 473 23.21 -0.06 -8.58
CA THR A 473 22.96 -1.38 -9.15
C THR A 473 22.75 -1.21 -10.65
N PHE A 474 23.54 -1.92 -11.48
CA PHE A 474 23.35 -1.94 -12.92
C PHE A 474 22.50 -3.15 -13.34
N ILE A 475 21.54 -2.93 -14.24
CA ILE A 475 20.72 -3.99 -14.85
C ILE A 475 20.69 -3.80 -16.36
N ASN A 476 21.01 -4.87 -17.10
CA ASN A 476 20.94 -4.85 -18.56
C ASN A 476 19.48 -5.00 -19.03
N LYS A 477 18.97 -4.01 -19.79
CA LYS A 477 17.61 -4.01 -20.36
C LYS A 477 17.31 -5.19 -21.30
N ASN A 478 18.36 -5.77 -21.91
CA ASN A 478 18.24 -6.91 -22.82
C ASN A 478 18.38 -8.25 -22.10
N SER A 479 18.58 -8.26 -20.78
CA SER A 479 18.69 -9.49 -20.01
C SER A 479 17.32 -10.17 -19.85
N ASP A 480 17.28 -11.48 -20.02
CA ASP A 480 16.09 -12.29 -19.73
C ASP A 480 15.73 -12.27 -18.24
N SER A 481 16.72 -12.01 -17.38
CA SER A 481 16.57 -11.91 -15.93
C SER A 481 16.14 -10.52 -15.43
N LEU A 482 16.00 -9.52 -16.33
CA LEU A 482 15.70 -8.13 -15.98
C LEU A 482 14.60 -7.98 -14.90
N LEU A 483 13.45 -8.60 -15.14
CA LEU A 483 12.31 -8.50 -14.21
C LEU A 483 12.60 -9.18 -12.86
N GLN A 484 13.35 -10.28 -12.87
CA GLN A 484 13.74 -10.98 -11.65
C GLN A 484 14.76 -10.17 -10.84
N GLU A 485 15.70 -9.51 -11.52
CA GLU A 485 16.69 -8.66 -10.87
C GLU A 485 16.05 -7.43 -10.22
N ILE A 486 15.11 -6.76 -10.90
CA ILE A 486 14.33 -5.65 -10.32
C ILE A 486 13.49 -6.15 -9.14
N LYS A 487 12.80 -7.29 -9.27
CA LYS A 487 12.02 -7.89 -8.18
C LYS A 487 12.89 -8.25 -6.98
N SER A 488 14.08 -8.80 -7.22
CA SER A 488 15.06 -9.13 -6.20
C SER A 488 15.55 -7.87 -5.48
N PHE A 489 15.86 -6.80 -6.23
CA PHE A 489 16.26 -5.53 -5.66
C PHE A 489 15.16 -4.95 -4.74
N ILE A 490 13.90 -4.92 -5.21
CA ILE A 490 12.78 -4.44 -4.40
C ILE A 490 12.64 -5.27 -3.13
N SER A 491 12.70 -6.59 -3.24
CA SER A 491 12.49 -7.50 -2.10
C SER A 491 13.61 -7.43 -1.06
N HIS A 492 14.87 -7.28 -1.48
CA HIS A 492 16.05 -7.38 -0.60
C HIS A 492 16.60 -6.03 -0.16
N TYR A 493 16.60 -5.03 -1.05
CA TYR A 493 17.25 -3.74 -0.79
C TYR A 493 16.31 -2.68 -0.24
N LEU A 494 15.05 -2.67 -0.65
CA LEU A 494 14.13 -1.64 -0.20
C LEU A 494 13.56 -1.93 1.18
N GLY A 495 13.86 -3.12 1.76
CA GLY A 495 13.57 -3.45 3.15
C GLY A 495 12.31 -2.76 3.64
N PHE A 496 11.13 -3.13 3.11
CA PHE A 496 9.85 -2.64 3.62
C PHE A 496 9.61 -3.11 5.06
N GLY A 497 10.72 -3.37 5.80
CA GLY A 497 10.68 -3.74 7.18
C GLY A 497 10.23 -2.56 8.02
N ASN A 498 9.08 -2.71 8.67
CA ASN A 498 8.55 -1.88 9.75
C ASN A 498 8.59 -0.37 9.47
N PHE A 499 7.48 0.20 9.12
CA PHE A 499 7.24 1.65 9.03
C PHE A 499 7.57 2.42 10.34
N VAL A 500 8.16 1.79 11.36
CA VAL A 500 8.36 2.35 12.70
C VAL A 500 9.80 2.33 13.20
N SER A 501 10.78 1.66 12.58
CA SER A 501 12.15 1.82 13.08
C SER A 501 13.21 1.52 12.03
N TYR A 502 13.80 2.56 11.49
CA TYR A 502 15.09 2.46 10.82
C TYR A 502 16.19 2.29 11.86
N ARG A 503 16.44 1.07 12.31
CA ARG A 503 17.75 0.68 12.84
C ARG A 503 18.47 -0.05 11.72
N ARG A 504 19.51 0.59 11.17
CA ARG A 504 20.45 -0.03 10.24
C ARG A 504 20.96 -1.35 10.84
N PRO A 505 20.92 -2.48 10.11
CA PRO A 505 21.81 -3.58 10.42
C PRO A 505 23.23 -3.13 10.05
N ARG A 506 24.13 -3.10 11.02
CA ARG A 506 25.56 -3.12 10.77
C ARG A 506 25.93 -4.55 10.34
N SER A 507 25.79 -4.84 9.06
CA SER A 507 26.48 -6.00 8.46
C SER A 507 26.79 -5.67 7.01
N ARG A 508 28.05 -5.79 6.69
CA ARG A 508 28.58 -5.68 5.33
C ARG A 508 27.81 -6.62 4.40
N PRO A 509 27.52 -6.21 3.16
CA PRO A 509 27.01 -7.15 2.17
C PRO A 509 28.04 -8.27 2.01
N ALA A 510 27.58 -9.51 2.09
CA ALA A 510 28.38 -10.66 1.73
C ALA A 510 28.79 -10.49 0.26
N ALA A 511 30.09 -10.55 0.02
CA ALA A 511 30.61 -10.57 -1.32
C ALA A 511 29.99 -11.73 -2.09
N TRP A 512 29.53 -11.48 -3.29
CA TRP A 512 29.12 -12.51 -4.23
C TRP A 512 30.26 -13.54 -4.38
N PRO A 513 29.97 -14.86 -4.32
CA PRO A 513 31.00 -15.85 -4.64
C PRO A 513 31.36 -15.66 -6.11
N GLY A 514 32.62 -15.26 -6.34
CA GLY A 514 33.18 -15.17 -7.67
C GLY A 514 33.07 -16.52 -8.36
N ARG A 515 32.63 -16.51 -9.60
CA ARG A 515 32.79 -17.65 -10.51
C ARG A 515 34.29 -17.90 -10.70
N SER A 516 34.73 -19.06 -10.30
CA SER A 516 35.94 -19.69 -10.82
C SER A 516 35.60 -20.44 -12.09
#